data_6c26a80c1e42165c2574da9fd4f07dca
#
_entry.id   6c26a80c1e42165c2574da9fd4f07dca
#
_cell.length_a   1.000
_cell.length_b   1.000
_cell.length_c   1.000
_cell.angle_alpha   90.00
_cell.angle_beta   90.00
_cell.angle_gamma   90.00
#
_symmetry.space_group_name_H-M   'P 1'
#
loop_
_entity.id
_entity.type
_entity.pdbx_description
1 polymer ?
#
loop_
_entity_poly.entity_id
_entity_poly.type
_entity_poly.pdbx_seq_one_letter_code
_entity_poly.pdbx_strand_id
1 'polypeptide(L)'
;MGTNEILGMLHDHPPSYAPEWGSGGIFGLKYYRGVLYYTLAFDALSYFITDSGVERYRFEQVGPLPTSGGDTYNAVEAVDDRIYFGGWVHAPAVYEGSESSLRGTISFTNKYSHVHFYDISDRRISLLWKEGAGRRDEWAGEVSEIIYNPVQDELLIARGDGTINLGVYSVDRRTGEARRVSERPALKGALVYEYACFDVLERQIKDIHGVLFTKAVTGVQCVNLTNGKVSYAQLGDVSKRSVDGAPVSWPQTGPAASAYGRFFLFVKGGAFVGNPLDEATEPMRFVRLFDFGDSGYFSRRTVAKPIGGGVLVAFNAYSESLVRPTNQFEEMVARATNTIVGPSVLLYITPPTARIVGAFGARITSFESVGDRLVIGTNTMSNTSRYNALPLDIGYRSFIIESVSQLLESPPSVRFSVPGVLVRDKVFGGIPTSGYRSPRLVIRSGRSNRFHVYEYDFSLPAQDAYEETYDITSGKNVIDLSGFGNSILSFKLDDADLRARIIIDLLR
;
A
#
# COMPACT_ATOMS: atom_id res chain seq x y z
N MET A 1 -32.13 9.11 -4.98
CA MET A 1 -31.59 8.12 -5.92
C MET A 1 -30.56 7.28 -5.20
N GLY A 2 -30.58 5.98 -5.41
CA GLY A 2 -29.86 5.08 -4.54
C GLY A 2 -28.42 4.85 -4.99
N THR A 3 -27.56 4.45 -4.06
CA THR A 3 -26.21 3.97 -4.28
C THR A 3 -26.09 2.92 -5.43
N ASN A 4 -27.15 2.16 -5.68
CA ASN A 4 -27.20 1.17 -6.76
C ASN A 4 -27.11 1.77 -8.18
N GLU A 5 -27.58 2.98 -8.39
CA GLU A 5 -27.48 3.65 -9.71
C GLU A 5 -26.05 4.07 -9.99
N ILE A 6 -25.34 4.61 -9.00
CA ILE A 6 -23.91 4.95 -9.10
C ILE A 6 -23.08 3.69 -9.36
N LEU A 7 -23.35 2.61 -8.64
CA LEU A 7 -22.66 1.34 -8.82
C LEU A 7 -22.92 0.71 -10.20
N GLY A 8 -24.13 0.90 -10.75
CA GLY A 8 -24.51 0.44 -12.09
C GLY A 8 -23.76 1.15 -13.24
N MET A 9 -23.14 2.31 -12.97
CA MET A 9 -22.33 3.05 -13.97
C MET A 9 -20.85 2.63 -13.97
N LEU A 10 -20.40 1.82 -12.99
CA LEU A 10 -19.05 1.29 -12.98
C LEU A 10 -18.88 0.27 -14.11
N HIS A 11 -17.75 0.34 -14.77
CA HIS A 11 -17.39 -0.58 -15.84
C HIS A 11 -15.89 -0.86 -15.81
N ASP A 12 -15.50 -1.98 -16.40
CA ASP A 12 -14.11 -2.36 -16.53
C ASP A 12 -13.37 -1.43 -17.51
N HIS A 13 -12.10 -1.20 -17.22
CA HIS A 13 -11.23 -0.42 -18.06
C HIS A 13 -10.20 -1.34 -18.71
N PRO A 14 -10.32 -1.59 -20.03
CA PRO A 14 -9.33 -2.38 -20.75
C PRO A 14 -7.94 -1.72 -20.64
N PRO A 15 -6.88 -2.48 -20.88
CA PRO A 15 -5.54 -1.93 -20.99
C PRO A 15 -5.51 -0.79 -22.00
N SER A 16 -4.83 0.30 -21.63
CA SER A 16 -4.55 1.40 -22.56
C SER A 16 -3.05 1.67 -22.60
N TYR A 17 -2.62 2.24 -23.70
CA TYR A 17 -1.25 2.69 -23.85
C TYR A 17 -1.19 4.17 -23.53
N ALA A 18 -0.94 4.50 -22.26
CA ALA A 18 -0.56 5.86 -21.92
C ALA A 18 0.79 6.20 -22.61
N PRO A 19 1.04 7.46 -22.91
CA PRO A 19 2.22 7.85 -23.69
C PRO A 19 3.56 7.40 -23.14
N GLU A 20 3.65 7.13 -21.82
CA GLU A 20 4.92 6.89 -21.14
C GLU A 20 4.99 5.56 -20.38
N TRP A 21 3.92 5.17 -19.65
CA TRP A 21 4.00 4.15 -18.63
C TRP A 21 3.06 2.95 -18.79
N GLY A 22 2.19 2.97 -19.77
CA GLY A 22 1.13 1.98 -19.89
C GLY A 22 -0.02 2.21 -18.89
N SER A 23 -0.70 1.16 -18.51
CA SER A 23 -1.86 1.21 -17.61
C SER A 23 -1.48 0.99 -16.16
N GLY A 24 -1.93 1.89 -15.28
CA GLY A 24 -1.89 1.69 -13.84
C GLY A 24 -3.16 1.05 -13.30
N GLY A 25 -3.37 1.16 -11.98
CA GLY A 25 -4.59 0.69 -11.30
C GLY A 25 -5.68 1.75 -11.23
N ILE A 26 -6.76 1.39 -10.56
CA ILE A 26 -7.81 2.30 -10.12
C ILE A 26 -7.42 2.83 -8.75
N PHE A 27 -7.19 4.14 -8.64
CA PHE A 27 -6.74 4.77 -7.39
C PHE A 27 -7.71 5.86 -6.94
N GLY A 28 -7.55 6.32 -5.70
CA GLY A 28 -8.27 7.45 -5.14
C GLY A 28 -9.76 7.22 -4.96
N LEU A 29 -10.24 5.97 -4.89
CA LEU A 29 -11.66 5.71 -4.67
C LEU A 29 -12.16 6.46 -3.43
N LYS A 30 -13.16 7.32 -3.65
CA LYS A 30 -13.83 8.11 -2.61
C LYS A 30 -15.30 8.28 -2.96
N TYR A 31 -16.17 7.84 -2.07
CA TYR A 31 -17.58 8.14 -2.15
C TYR A 31 -17.93 9.22 -1.14
N TYR A 32 -18.49 10.31 -1.62
CA TYR A 32 -18.85 11.43 -0.76
C TYR A 32 -20.04 12.21 -1.33
N ARG A 33 -21.10 12.41 -0.54
CA ARG A 33 -22.30 13.19 -0.88
C ARG A 33 -22.87 12.87 -2.27
N GLY A 34 -22.98 11.58 -2.61
CA GLY A 34 -23.57 11.14 -3.89
C GLY A 34 -22.62 11.21 -5.09
N VAL A 35 -21.34 11.49 -4.88
CA VAL A 35 -20.31 11.45 -5.91
C VAL A 35 -19.34 10.32 -5.62
N LEU A 36 -19.11 9.44 -6.60
CA LEU A 36 -18.04 8.44 -6.56
C LEU A 36 -16.89 8.89 -7.46
N TYR A 37 -15.75 9.20 -6.86
CA TYR A 37 -14.52 9.58 -7.53
C TYR A 37 -13.56 8.40 -7.65
N TYR A 38 -12.83 8.32 -8.75
CA TYR A 38 -11.62 7.53 -8.90
C TYR A 38 -10.76 8.04 -10.07
N THR A 39 -9.50 7.63 -10.11
CA THR A 39 -8.57 7.92 -11.21
C THR A 39 -7.95 6.65 -11.77
N LEU A 40 -7.75 6.63 -13.09
CA LEU A 40 -6.93 5.63 -13.78
C LEU A 40 -5.49 6.14 -13.80
N ALA A 41 -4.66 5.53 -12.97
CA ALA A 41 -3.25 5.89 -12.90
C ALA A 41 -2.55 5.63 -14.23
N PHE A 42 -1.58 6.47 -14.54
CA PHE A 42 -0.81 6.57 -15.78
C PHE A 42 -1.59 7.04 -16.99
N ASP A 43 -2.90 6.77 -17.09
CA ASP A 43 -3.76 7.34 -18.14
C ASP A 43 -4.07 8.82 -17.93
N ALA A 44 -3.78 9.35 -16.75
CA ALA A 44 -4.16 10.70 -16.32
C ALA A 44 -5.65 10.96 -16.60
N LEU A 45 -6.52 10.09 -16.12
CA LEU A 45 -7.95 10.16 -16.38
C LEU A 45 -8.72 9.95 -15.07
N SER A 46 -9.36 11.00 -14.59
CA SER A 46 -10.22 10.97 -13.41
C SER A 46 -11.69 10.87 -13.82
N TYR A 47 -12.49 10.21 -12.98
CA TYR A 47 -13.91 9.98 -13.15
C TYR A 47 -14.67 10.48 -11.93
N PHE A 48 -15.78 11.14 -12.18
CA PHE A 48 -16.75 11.55 -11.18
C PHE A 48 -18.11 11.01 -11.58
N ILE A 49 -18.63 10.06 -10.81
CA ILE A 49 -19.91 9.40 -11.07
C ILE A 49 -20.95 10.00 -10.12
N THR A 50 -22.00 10.55 -10.67
CA THR A 50 -23.13 11.13 -9.96
C THR A 50 -24.42 10.49 -10.44
N ASP A 51 -25.55 10.84 -9.85
CA ASP A 51 -26.89 10.45 -10.31
C ASP A 51 -27.23 10.95 -11.73
N SER A 52 -26.56 12.00 -12.19
CA SER A 52 -26.78 12.60 -13.52
C SER A 52 -25.84 12.07 -14.61
N GLY A 53 -24.89 11.18 -14.27
CA GLY A 53 -23.98 10.58 -15.22
C GLY A 53 -22.52 10.57 -14.79
N VAL A 54 -21.64 10.38 -15.77
CA VAL A 54 -20.21 10.24 -15.59
C VAL A 54 -19.48 11.41 -16.23
N GLU A 55 -18.77 12.16 -15.43
CA GLU A 55 -17.86 13.21 -15.88
C GLU A 55 -16.41 12.67 -15.90
N ARG A 56 -15.63 13.12 -16.89
CA ARG A 56 -14.23 12.70 -17.09
C ARG A 56 -13.32 13.93 -17.16
N TYR A 57 -12.13 13.82 -16.55
CA TYR A 57 -11.16 14.91 -16.53
C TYR A 57 -9.75 14.40 -16.85
N ARG A 58 -9.03 15.11 -17.73
CA ARG A 58 -7.70 14.74 -18.27
C ARG A 58 -6.57 15.63 -17.78
N PHE A 59 -6.76 16.38 -16.71
CA PHE A 59 -5.76 17.28 -16.10
C PHE A 59 -5.26 18.40 -17.03
N GLU A 60 -6.08 18.83 -17.97
CA GLU A 60 -5.77 19.92 -18.92
C GLU A 60 -5.46 21.26 -18.25
N GLN A 61 -5.89 21.48 -16.99
CA GLN A 61 -5.53 22.66 -16.22
C GLN A 61 -4.08 22.63 -15.70
N VAL A 62 -3.44 21.45 -15.69
CA VAL A 62 -2.00 21.33 -15.34
C VAL A 62 -1.13 21.81 -16.48
N GLY A 63 -1.46 21.42 -17.71
CA GLY A 63 -0.74 21.78 -18.92
C GLY A 63 -1.31 21.12 -20.17
N PRO A 64 -0.63 21.29 -21.33
CA PRO A 64 -1.16 20.79 -22.59
C PRO A 64 -1.22 19.26 -22.67
N LEU A 65 -2.17 18.77 -23.46
CA LEU A 65 -2.31 17.35 -23.80
C LEU A 65 -1.22 16.90 -24.78
N PRO A 66 -0.89 15.60 -24.87
CA PRO A 66 -1.44 14.52 -24.04
C PRO A 66 -0.88 14.56 -22.61
N THR A 67 -1.66 14.03 -21.66
CA THR A 67 -1.24 13.92 -20.27
C THR A 67 -0.98 12.46 -19.90
N SER A 68 -0.06 12.22 -18.95
CA SER A 68 0.20 10.93 -18.32
C SER A 68 0.38 11.12 -16.82
N GLY A 69 0.00 10.14 -16.00
CA GLY A 69 0.13 10.24 -14.55
C GLY A 69 -1.18 9.99 -13.82
N GLY A 70 -1.50 10.84 -12.88
CA GLY A 70 -2.64 10.73 -11.98
C GLY A 70 -2.19 10.32 -10.58
N ASP A 71 -3.16 9.93 -9.76
CA ASP A 71 -2.89 9.43 -8.41
C ASP A 71 -2.35 7.99 -8.46
N THR A 72 -1.30 7.73 -7.73
CA THR A 72 -0.72 6.39 -7.55
C THR A 72 -0.60 5.98 -6.07
N TYR A 73 -1.11 6.83 -5.17
CA TYR A 73 -1.01 6.64 -3.71
C TYR A 73 -2.35 6.77 -2.97
N ASN A 74 -3.46 6.98 -3.66
CA ASN A 74 -4.78 7.26 -3.07
C ASN A 74 -4.78 8.57 -2.27
N ALA A 75 -4.24 9.64 -2.87
CA ALA A 75 -4.20 10.97 -2.30
C ALA A 75 -5.53 11.69 -2.52
N VAL A 76 -6.53 11.37 -1.72
CA VAL A 76 -7.88 11.91 -1.83
C VAL A 76 -8.46 12.24 -0.45
N GLU A 77 -9.09 13.41 -0.34
CA GLU A 77 -9.80 13.86 0.85
C GLU A 77 -11.12 14.53 0.46
N ALA A 78 -12.13 14.43 1.31
CA ALA A 78 -13.41 15.07 1.05
C ALA A 78 -13.89 15.86 2.26
N VAL A 79 -14.19 17.13 2.02
CA VAL A 79 -14.60 18.04 3.07
C VAL A 79 -15.56 19.11 2.51
N ASP A 80 -16.57 19.47 3.27
CA ASP A 80 -17.66 20.39 2.86
C ASP A 80 -18.32 19.93 1.54
N ASP A 81 -18.31 20.75 0.51
CA ASP A 81 -18.85 20.43 -0.82
C ASP A 81 -17.76 20.08 -1.84
N ARG A 82 -16.59 19.61 -1.37
CA ARG A 82 -15.45 19.33 -2.25
C ARG A 82 -14.80 17.99 -2.03
N ILE A 83 -14.40 17.36 -3.14
CA ILE A 83 -13.49 16.20 -3.15
C ILE A 83 -12.15 16.71 -3.67
N TYR A 84 -11.14 16.70 -2.81
CA TYR A 84 -9.76 17.04 -3.15
C TYR A 84 -9.03 15.78 -3.60
N PHE A 85 -8.24 15.89 -4.67
CA PHE A 85 -7.45 14.79 -5.20
C PHE A 85 -6.09 15.29 -5.69
N GLY A 86 -5.07 14.48 -5.48
CA GLY A 86 -3.69 14.82 -5.77
C GLY A 86 -2.96 13.71 -6.51
N GLY A 87 -1.68 13.96 -6.76
CA GLY A 87 -0.81 13.03 -7.46
C GLY A 87 0.26 13.77 -8.27
N TRP A 88 0.57 13.21 -9.45
CA TRP A 88 1.50 13.79 -10.40
C TRP A 88 0.97 13.67 -11.83
N VAL A 89 1.34 14.62 -12.67
CA VAL A 89 0.97 14.62 -14.09
C VAL A 89 2.12 15.16 -14.93
N HIS A 90 2.44 14.46 -16.02
CA HIS A 90 3.21 15.02 -17.13
C HIS A 90 2.25 15.72 -18.08
N ALA A 91 2.50 16.99 -18.38
CA ALA A 91 1.66 17.81 -19.23
C ALA A 91 2.49 18.87 -20.02
N PRO A 92 2.86 18.60 -21.29
CA PRO A 92 2.57 17.39 -22.06
C PRO A 92 3.42 16.18 -21.63
N ALA A 93 2.85 14.99 -21.77
CA ALA A 93 3.59 13.75 -21.68
C ALA A 93 4.38 13.51 -22.97
N VAL A 94 5.70 13.41 -22.86
CA VAL A 94 6.59 13.18 -23.99
C VAL A 94 7.48 11.98 -23.69
N TYR A 95 7.35 10.94 -24.51
CA TYR A 95 8.23 9.78 -24.47
C TYR A 95 9.38 9.98 -25.44
N GLU A 96 10.59 10.03 -24.91
CA GLU A 96 11.82 10.12 -25.69
C GLU A 96 12.44 8.72 -25.82
N GLY A 97 12.21 8.05 -26.92
CA GLY A 97 12.77 6.73 -27.15
C GLY A 97 12.23 6.03 -28.38
N SER A 98 12.75 4.84 -28.65
CA SER A 98 12.31 4.00 -29.75
C SER A 98 11.48 2.84 -29.21
N GLU A 99 10.26 2.67 -29.71
CA GLU A 99 9.41 1.51 -29.41
C GLU A 99 10.12 0.19 -29.71
N SER A 100 10.96 0.17 -30.75
CA SER A 100 11.69 -1.03 -31.16
C SER A 100 12.83 -1.42 -30.23
N SER A 101 13.37 -0.49 -29.44
CA SER A 101 14.50 -0.76 -28.54
C SER A 101 14.09 -1.03 -27.10
N LEU A 102 12.83 -0.80 -26.73
CA LEU A 102 12.34 -0.81 -25.35
C LEU A 102 13.18 0.08 -24.39
N ARG A 103 13.91 1.04 -24.96
CA ARG A 103 14.75 2.00 -24.27
C ARG A 103 14.18 3.39 -24.49
N GLY A 104 13.46 3.86 -23.52
CA GLY A 104 13.01 5.25 -23.49
C GLY A 104 13.55 5.96 -22.28
N THR A 105 13.76 7.23 -22.43
CA THR A 105 14.00 8.16 -21.31
C THR A 105 12.78 9.04 -21.14
N ILE A 106 12.38 9.23 -19.91
CA ILE A 106 11.30 10.15 -19.56
C ILE A 106 11.95 11.42 -19.04
N SER A 107 11.59 12.54 -19.66
CA SER A 107 12.00 13.85 -19.18
C SER A 107 11.03 14.32 -18.08
N PHE A 108 11.54 14.68 -16.92
CA PHE A 108 10.72 15.23 -15.84
C PHE A 108 10.47 16.73 -15.95
N THR A 109 10.89 17.38 -17.03
CA THR A 109 10.71 18.83 -17.24
C THR A 109 9.25 19.24 -17.11
N ASN A 110 8.32 18.42 -17.61
CA ASN A 110 6.89 18.67 -17.62
C ASN A 110 6.13 17.85 -16.56
N LYS A 111 6.83 17.34 -15.55
CA LYS A 111 6.20 16.61 -14.46
C LYS A 111 5.82 17.59 -13.35
N TYR A 112 4.56 17.60 -13.01
CA TYR A 112 3.97 18.44 -11.97
C TYR A 112 3.32 17.59 -10.89
N SER A 113 3.57 17.93 -9.64
CA SER A 113 2.74 17.54 -8.51
C SER A 113 1.56 18.49 -8.42
N HIS A 114 0.39 18.00 -8.04
CA HIS A 114 -0.81 18.82 -8.04
C HIS A 114 -1.80 18.46 -6.95
N VAL A 115 -2.67 19.41 -6.62
CA VAL A 115 -3.92 19.22 -5.89
C VAL A 115 -5.03 19.89 -6.71
N HIS A 116 -6.07 19.13 -7.00
CA HIS A 116 -7.33 19.60 -7.58
C HIS A 116 -8.45 19.44 -6.57
N PHE A 117 -9.59 20.03 -6.89
CA PHE A 117 -10.85 19.69 -6.25
C PHE A 117 -11.99 19.63 -7.26
N TYR A 118 -12.96 18.78 -6.94
CA TYR A 118 -14.26 18.73 -7.56
C TYR A 118 -15.26 19.40 -6.61
N ASP A 119 -15.88 20.49 -7.04
CA ASP A 119 -16.96 21.15 -6.32
C ASP A 119 -18.28 20.44 -6.65
N ILE A 120 -18.92 19.86 -5.62
CA ILE A 120 -20.11 19.02 -5.78
C ILE A 120 -21.30 19.86 -6.16
N SER A 121 -21.41 21.09 -5.60
CA SER A 121 -22.54 21.99 -5.84
C SER A 121 -22.54 22.53 -7.25
N ASP A 122 -21.37 22.98 -7.73
CA ASP A 122 -21.19 23.57 -9.04
C ASP A 122 -20.85 22.57 -10.14
N ARG A 123 -20.54 21.33 -9.76
CA ARG A 123 -20.03 20.27 -10.66
C ARG A 123 -18.82 20.73 -11.45
N ARG A 124 -17.90 21.39 -10.80
CA ARG A 124 -16.75 21.99 -11.43
C ARG A 124 -15.45 21.46 -10.86
N ILE A 125 -14.52 21.13 -11.77
CA ILE A 125 -13.16 20.74 -11.41
C ILE A 125 -12.27 21.98 -11.48
N SER A 126 -11.43 22.16 -10.47
CA SER A 126 -10.49 23.28 -10.41
C SER A 126 -9.12 22.82 -9.90
N LEU A 127 -8.08 23.34 -10.53
CA LEU A 127 -6.72 23.20 -10.04
C LEU A 127 -6.52 24.16 -8.86
N LEU A 128 -6.23 23.61 -7.67
CA LEU A 128 -5.95 24.40 -6.49
C LEU A 128 -4.46 24.80 -6.43
N TRP A 129 -3.59 23.82 -6.68
CA TRP A 129 -2.15 24.00 -6.57
C TRP A 129 -1.40 23.05 -7.51
N LYS A 130 -0.27 23.50 -8.05
CA LYS A 130 0.68 22.67 -8.78
C LYS A 130 2.12 23.14 -8.57
N GLU A 131 3.07 22.22 -8.67
CA GLU A 131 4.49 22.51 -8.63
C GLU A 131 5.26 21.51 -9.49
N GLY A 132 6.22 22.01 -10.27
CA GLY A 132 7.15 21.22 -11.05
C GLY A 132 8.60 21.62 -10.80
N ALA A 133 9.56 20.73 -11.04
CA ALA A 133 10.99 21.05 -10.97
C ALA A 133 11.47 21.85 -12.19
N GLY A 134 10.81 21.71 -13.33
CA GLY A 134 11.23 22.32 -14.60
C GLY A 134 12.58 21.82 -15.14
N ARG A 135 13.06 20.67 -14.63
CA ARG A 135 14.36 20.07 -14.98
C ARG A 135 14.17 18.64 -15.47
N ARG A 136 15.07 18.19 -16.36
CA ARG A 136 14.98 16.89 -17.00
C ARG A 136 15.09 15.73 -16.01
N ASP A 137 16.02 15.82 -15.08
CA ASP A 137 16.41 14.71 -14.20
C ASP A 137 15.91 14.88 -12.75
N GLU A 138 15.13 15.92 -12.49
CA GLU A 138 14.55 16.20 -11.18
C GLU A 138 13.04 16.36 -11.28
N TRP A 139 12.35 15.85 -10.27
CA TRP A 139 10.91 16.08 -10.13
C TRP A 139 10.54 16.44 -8.69
N ALA A 140 9.57 17.32 -8.58
CA ALA A 140 9.00 17.72 -7.29
C ALA A 140 8.26 16.52 -6.66
N GLY A 141 8.35 16.40 -5.35
CA GLY A 141 7.69 15.31 -4.61
C GLY A 141 6.22 15.21 -4.98
N GLU A 142 5.77 14.01 -5.36
CA GLU A 142 4.38 13.71 -5.69
C GLU A 142 3.48 13.91 -4.47
N VAL A 143 2.27 14.41 -4.67
CA VAL A 143 1.25 14.40 -3.62
C VAL A 143 0.80 12.96 -3.42
N SER A 144 1.08 12.40 -2.25
CA SER A 144 0.84 10.99 -1.94
C SER A 144 -0.17 10.78 -0.80
N GLU A 145 -0.46 11.83 -0.04
CA GLU A 145 -1.51 11.87 0.99
C GLU A 145 -2.08 13.28 1.07
N ILE A 146 -3.38 13.37 1.37
CA ILE A 146 -4.07 14.62 1.68
C ILE A 146 -4.84 14.40 2.98
N ILE A 147 -4.60 15.26 3.98
CA ILE A 147 -5.31 15.25 5.26
C ILE A 147 -5.87 16.65 5.49
N TYR A 148 -7.16 16.76 5.78
CA TYR A 148 -7.77 18.03 6.13
C TYR A 148 -7.43 18.44 7.57
N ASN A 149 -6.97 19.68 7.73
CA ASN A 149 -6.79 20.35 9.01
C ASN A 149 -8.00 21.27 9.29
N PRO A 150 -8.95 20.86 10.13
CA PRO A 150 -10.16 21.64 10.39
C PRO A 150 -9.90 22.90 11.24
N VAL A 151 -8.75 22.98 11.92
CA VAL A 151 -8.43 24.12 12.79
C VAL A 151 -7.96 25.32 11.99
N GLN A 152 -7.15 25.07 10.95
CA GLN A 152 -6.57 26.11 10.10
C GLN A 152 -7.30 26.24 8.75
N ASP A 153 -8.26 25.37 8.46
CA ASP A 153 -8.94 25.24 7.17
C ASP A 153 -7.97 25.04 5.99
N GLU A 154 -6.99 24.17 6.18
CA GLU A 154 -5.92 23.85 5.24
C GLU A 154 -5.88 22.37 4.89
N LEU A 155 -5.20 22.03 3.80
CA LEU A 155 -4.85 20.65 3.47
C LEU A 155 -3.39 20.39 3.83
N LEU A 156 -3.12 19.36 4.63
CA LEU A 156 -1.78 18.85 4.84
C LEU A 156 -1.49 17.79 3.78
N ILE A 157 -0.48 17.99 2.96
CA ILE A 157 -0.09 17.06 1.89
C ILE A 157 1.28 16.45 2.16
N ALA A 158 1.39 15.12 1.99
CA ALA A 158 2.67 14.42 2.05
C ALA A 158 3.31 14.35 0.67
N ARG A 159 4.63 14.55 0.61
CA ARG A 159 5.43 14.58 -0.61
C ARG A 159 6.74 13.82 -0.39
N GLY A 160 6.72 12.51 -0.56
CA GLY A 160 7.88 11.63 -0.33
C GLY A 160 8.47 11.04 -1.60
N ASP A 161 7.72 10.98 -2.70
CA ASP A 161 8.16 10.44 -3.98
C ASP A 161 8.60 11.56 -4.93
N GLY A 162 9.89 11.86 -4.92
CA GLY A 162 10.48 12.95 -5.70
C GLY A 162 11.97 13.07 -5.46
N THR A 163 12.58 14.03 -6.15
CA THR A 163 13.99 14.38 -5.98
C THR A 163 14.20 15.69 -5.22
N ILE A 164 13.24 16.60 -5.34
CA ILE A 164 13.24 17.90 -4.66
C ILE A 164 11.89 18.19 -4.02
N ASN A 165 11.84 19.22 -3.18
CA ASN A 165 10.64 19.73 -2.51
C ASN A 165 9.86 18.62 -1.79
N LEU A 166 10.60 17.76 -1.08
CA LEU A 166 10.04 16.69 -0.27
C LEU A 166 9.61 17.24 1.10
N GLY A 167 8.71 16.51 1.77
CA GLY A 167 8.27 16.86 3.12
C GLY A 167 6.75 16.82 3.29
N VAL A 168 6.28 17.50 4.32
CA VAL A 168 4.86 17.77 4.56
C VAL A 168 4.61 19.25 4.32
N TYR A 169 3.59 19.56 3.54
CA TYR A 169 3.18 20.91 3.20
C TYR A 169 1.75 21.16 3.65
N SER A 170 1.48 22.42 4.01
CA SER A 170 0.13 22.94 4.18
C SER A 170 -0.25 23.73 2.93
N VAL A 171 -1.47 23.51 2.44
CA VAL A 171 -2.03 24.21 1.28
C VAL A 171 -3.34 24.86 1.70
N ASP A 172 -3.41 26.18 1.59
CA ASP A 172 -4.61 26.95 1.85
C ASP A 172 -5.71 26.56 0.84
N ARG A 173 -6.87 26.17 1.33
CA ARG A 173 -7.99 25.66 0.50
C ARG A 173 -8.66 26.71 -0.40
N ARG A 174 -8.45 27.98 -0.12
CA ARG A 174 -9.06 29.11 -0.87
C ARG A 174 -8.10 29.69 -1.89
N THR A 175 -6.83 29.86 -1.51
CA THR A 175 -5.84 30.53 -2.34
C THR A 175 -4.91 29.57 -3.09
N GLY A 176 -4.77 28.34 -2.61
CA GLY A 176 -3.79 27.38 -3.11
C GLY A 176 -2.34 27.71 -2.69
N GLU A 177 -2.15 28.68 -1.78
CA GLU A 177 -0.83 28.99 -1.27
C GLU A 177 -0.29 27.81 -0.46
N ALA A 178 0.93 27.37 -0.79
CA ALA A 178 1.57 26.23 -0.15
C ALA A 178 2.76 26.66 0.69
N ARG A 179 2.86 26.17 1.92
CA ARG A 179 4.01 26.34 2.79
C ARG A 179 4.53 25.02 3.33
N ARG A 180 5.83 24.84 3.42
CA ARG A 180 6.42 23.62 3.97
C ARG A 180 6.33 23.63 5.50
N VAL A 181 5.74 22.57 6.07
CA VAL A 181 5.57 22.36 7.52
C VAL A 181 6.71 21.51 8.06
N SER A 182 7.13 20.48 7.30
CA SER A 182 8.25 19.62 7.66
C SER A 182 9.11 19.30 6.44
N GLU A 183 10.42 19.23 6.62
CA GLU A 183 11.39 18.85 5.58
C GLU A 183 11.55 17.33 5.44
N ARG A 184 11.04 16.55 6.40
CA ARG A 184 11.16 15.11 6.39
C ARG A 184 10.21 14.52 5.36
N PRO A 185 10.72 13.77 4.35
CA PRO A 185 9.88 13.15 3.35
C PRO A 185 8.85 12.22 3.97
N ALA A 186 7.62 12.27 3.46
CA ALA A 186 6.50 11.44 3.89
C ALA A 186 5.67 10.99 2.69
N LEU A 187 5.07 9.81 2.76
CA LEU A 187 4.15 9.31 1.74
C LEU A 187 2.74 9.10 2.28
N LYS A 188 2.59 8.63 3.51
CA LYS A 188 1.28 8.26 4.05
C LYS A 188 1.11 8.78 5.47
N GLY A 189 -0.13 9.09 5.81
CA GLY A 189 -0.47 9.59 7.13
C GLY A 189 -1.93 9.38 7.48
N ALA A 190 -2.27 9.71 8.73
CA ALA A 190 -3.63 9.74 9.24
C ALA A 190 -3.75 10.72 10.42
N LEU A 191 -4.97 11.13 10.73
CA LEU A 191 -5.25 11.91 11.92
C LEU A 191 -5.18 11.03 13.18
N VAL A 192 -4.46 11.50 14.19
CA VAL A 192 -4.41 10.90 15.52
C VAL A 192 -4.69 12.00 16.53
N TYR A 193 -5.87 12.01 17.11
CA TYR A 193 -6.36 13.11 17.93
C TYR A 193 -6.25 14.47 17.21
N GLU A 194 -5.61 15.45 17.83
CA GLU A 194 -5.35 16.79 17.27
C GLU A 194 -4.04 16.86 16.44
N TYR A 195 -3.54 15.72 15.94
CA TYR A 195 -2.32 15.67 15.14
C TYR A 195 -2.57 14.97 13.81
N ALA A 196 -1.92 15.45 12.77
CA ALA A 196 -1.74 14.73 11.53
C ALA A 196 -0.38 14.02 11.57
N CYS A 197 -0.39 12.70 11.70
CA CYS A 197 0.80 11.87 11.79
C CYS A 197 1.13 11.26 10.44
N PHE A 198 2.40 11.35 10.03
CA PHE A 198 2.92 10.86 8.76
C PHE A 198 4.14 9.96 9.00
N ASP A 199 4.36 9.03 8.10
CA ASP A 199 5.63 8.32 8.02
C ASP A 199 6.81 9.26 7.78
N VAL A 200 8.01 8.83 8.14
CA VAL A 200 9.27 9.52 7.79
C VAL A 200 10.12 8.56 6.98
N LEU A 201 10.58 9.03 5.83
CA LEU A 201 11.33 8.24 4.87
C LEU A 201 12.77 8.73 4.77
N GLU A 202 13.72 7.85 4.94
CA GLU A 202 15.09 8.11 4.53
C GLU A 202 15.30 7.68 3.08
N ARG A 203 16.05 8.49 2.34
CA ARG A 203 16.59 8.07 1.05
C ARG A 203 17.61 7.00 1.32
N GLN A 204 17.22 5.77 1.03
CA GLN A 204 18.19 4.70 1.03
C GLN A 204 18.75 4.47 -0.37
N ILE A 205 20.00 4.20 -0.34
CA ILE A 205 20.92 3.63 -1.32
C ILE A 205 20.26 3.27 -2.66
N LYS A 206 20.91 3.72 -3.71
CA LYS A 206 20.75 3.18 -5.06
C LYS A 206 20.63 1.67 -4.97
N ASP A 207 19.67 1.09 -5.66
CA ASP A 207 19.66 -0.34 -5.86
C ASP A 207 21.00 -0.78 -6.48
N ILE A 208 21.25 -2.08 -6.56
CA ILE A 208 22.47 -2.63 -7.15
C ILE A 208 22.71 -2.18 -8.61
N HIS A 209 21.71 -1.53 -9.24
CA HIS A 209 21.76 -0.97 -10.60
C HIS A 209 21.86 0.55 -10.62
N GLY A 210 21.89 1.20 -9.47
CA GLY A 210 22.03 2.64 -9.35
C GLY A 210 20.79 3.47 -9.72
N VAL A 211 19.61 2.84 -9.89
CA VAL A 211 18.46 3.47 -10.53
C VAL A 211 17.27 3.67 -9.61
N LEU A 212 17.11 2.92 -8.51
CA LEU A 212 15.90 3.00 -7.70
C LEU A 212 16.12 3.39 -6.26
N PHE A 213 15.28 4.32 -5.84
CA PHE A 213 15.21 4.79 -4.48
C PHE A 213 14.22 3.93 -3.69
N THR A 214 14.74 2.94 -2.99
CA THR A 214 13.96 2.25 -1.97
C THR A 214 13.90 3.15 -0.75
N LYS A 215 12.75 3.69 -0.43
CA LYS A 215 12.56 4.52 0.75
C LYS A 215 12.11 3.64 1.91
N ALA A 216 12.94 3.55 2.94
CA ALA A 216 12.58 2.86 4.17
C ALA A 216 11.91 3.83 5.15
N VAL A 217 10.96 3.33 5.89
CA VAL A 217 10.36 4.03 7.02
C VAL A 217 11.34 4.02 8.18
N THR A 218 11.67 5.20 8.71
CA THR A 218 12.60 5.37 9.83
C THR A 218 11.96 6.00 11.06
N GLY A 219 10.78 6.57 10.90
CA GLY A 219 10.07 7.24 11.98
C GLY A 219 8.64 7.62 11.61
N VAL A 220 8.01 8.29 12.56
CA VAL A 220 6.72 8.95 12.41
C VAL A 220 6.87 10.40 12.85
N GLN A 221 6.35 11.33 12.06
CA GLN A 221 6.26 12.75 12.40
C GLN A 221 4.80 13.15 12.56
N CYS A 222 4.50 13.92 13.59
CA CYS A 222 3.13 14.37 13.85
C CYS A 222 3.09 15.89 13.89
N VAL A 223 2.23 16.48 13.08
CA VAL A 223 1.98 17.93 13.00
C VAL A 223 0.78 18.25 13.88
N ASN A 224 0.98 19.09 14.88
CA ASN A 224 -0.12 19.60 15.70
C ASN A 224 -0.99 20.54 14.86
N LEU A 225 -2.29 20.26 14.78
CA LEU A 225 -3.22 20.99 13.89
C LEU A 225 -3.46 22.43 14.32
N THR A 226 -3.29 22.74 15.60
CA THR A 226 -3.53 24.09 16.14
C THR A 226 -2.37 25.04 15.92
N ASN A 227 -1.13 24.58 16.17
CA ASN A 227 0.04 25.45 16.20
C ASN A 227 1.11 25.09 15.15
N GLY A 228 0.90 24.02 14.38
CA GLY A 228 1.84 23.56 13.34
C GLY A 228 3.15 22.95 13.88
N LYS A 229 3.30 22.80 15.20
CA LYS A 229 4.50 22.19 15.78
C LYS A 229 4.63 20.74 15.39
N VAL A 230 5.83 20.33 14.97
CA VAL A 230 6.12 18.97 14.55
C VAL A 230 6.84 18.22 15.67
N SER A 231 6.32 17.08 16.07
CA SER A 231 6.99 16.08 16.90
C SER A 231 7.51 14.94 16.04
N TYR A 232 8.48 14.17 16.56
CA TYR A 232 9.09 13.07 15.84
C TYR A 232 9.34 11.87 16.76
N ALA A 233 8.83 10.71 16.35
CA ALA A 233 9.09 9.41 16.96
C ALA A 233 9.99 8.59 16.03
N GLN A 234 11.22 8.28 16.48
CA GLN A 234 12.15 7.45 15.73
C GLN A 234 11.83 5.98 15.96
N LEU A 235 11.65 5.21 14.90
CA LEU A 235 11.38 3.77 15.00
C LEU A 235 12.65 2.96 15.29
N GLY A 236 13.79 3.37 14.76
CA GLY A 236 15.08 2.74 15.03
C GLY A 236 15.16 1.31 14.50
N ASP A 237 15.79 0.42 15.29
CA ASP A 237 15.94 -0.99 14.96
C ASP A 237 14.60 -1.74 15.11
N VAL A 238 14.06 -2.21 13.99
CA VAL A 238 12.76 -2.89 13.95
C VAL A 238 12.76 -4.17 14.79
N SER A 239 13.88 -4.89 14.90
CA SER A 239 13.94 -6.11 15.72
C SER A 239 13.62 -5.87 17.19
N LYS A 240 13.97 -4.70 17.70
CA LYS A 240 13.67 -4.30 19.09
C LYS A 240 12.22 -3.89 19.31
N ARG A 241 11.49 -3.64 18.24
CA ARG A 241 10.07 -3.25 18.25
C ARG A 241 9.16 -4.39 17.81
N SER A 242 9.71 -5.38 17.14
CA SER A 242 8.95 -6.51 16.61
C SER A 242 8.46 -7.40 17.75
N VAL A 243 7.21 -7.81 17.67
CA VAL A 243 6.58 -8.74 18.63
C VAL A 243 7.25 -10.11 18.60
N ASP A 244 7.81 -10.54 17.46
CA ASP A 244 8.54 -11.79 17.29
C ASP A 244 10.08 -11.65 17.44
N GLY A 245 10.55 -10.47 17.86
CA GLY A 245 11.97 -10.20 18.11
C GLY A 245 12.87 -10.24 16.86
N ALA A 246 12.29 -10.36 15.67
CA ALA A 246 13.05 -10.55 14.44
C ALA A 246 13.07 -9.28 13.56
N PRO A 247 14.18 -9.05 12.84
CA PRO A 247 14.28 -7.92 11.93
C PRO A 247 13.36 -8.11 10.73
N VAL A 248 12.97 -6.98 10.13
CA VAL A 248 12.31 -6.92 8.83
C VAL A 248 13.26 -6.31 7.82
N SER A 249 13.37 -6.93 6.66
CA SER A 249 14.19 -6.38 5.59
C SER A 249 13.48 -5.15 5.02
N TRP A 250 14.00 -3.95 5.27
CA TRP A 250 13.60 -2.73 4.60
C TRP A 250 12.09 -2.42 4.69
N PRO A 251 11.58 -1.84 5.78
CA PRO A 251 10.18 -1.50 5.93
C PRO A 251 9.79 -0.38 4.95
N GLN A 252 9.40 -0.78 3.74
CA GLN A 252 8.89 0.14 2.73
C GLN A 252 7.47 0.55 3.09
N THR A 253 7.15 1.81 2.82
CA THR A 253 5.84 2.38 3.14
C THR A 253 4.69 1.69 2.40
N GLY A 254 3.65 1.38 3.15
CA GLY A 254 2.29 1.08 2.72
C GLY A 254 1.33 2.19 3.15
N PRO A 255 0.02 1.92 3.25
CA PRO A 255 -0.97 2.89 3.72
C PRO A 255 -0.86 3.13 5.23
N ALA A 256 -1.47 4.22 5.69
CA ALA A 256 -1.66 4.50 7.10
C ALA A 256 -3.15 4.62 7.44
N ALA A 257 -3.49 4.36 8.70
CA ALA A 257 -4.82 4.56 9.26
C ALA A 257 -4.75 4.95 10.72
N SER A 258 -5.82 5.53 11.23
CA SER A 258 -5.99 5.78 12.67
C SER A 258 -7.26 5.09 13.13
N ALA A 259 -7.15 4.31 14.19
CA ALA A 259 -8.26 3.65 14.84
C ALA A 259 -7.90 3.35 16.30
N TYR A 260 -8.91 3.23 17.18
CA TYR A 260 -8.73 2.91 18.61
C TYR A 260 -7.79 3.88 19.35
N GLY A 261 -7.69 5.14 18.86
CA GLY A 261 -6.73 6.11 19.37
C GLY A 261 -5.27 5.79 19.07
N ARG A 262 -4.98 4.96 18.08
CA ARG A 262 -3.65 4.51 17.68
C ARG A 262 -3.39 4.80 16.22
N PHE A 263 -2.10 4.96 15.89
CA PHE A 263 -1.61 5.07 14.52
C PHE A 263 -1.20 3.70 14.01
N PHE A 264 -1.72 3.31 12.86
CA PHE A 264 -1.39 2.10 12.12
C PHE A 264 -0.62 2.51 10.87
N LEU A 265 0.65 2.16 10.80
CA LEU A 265 1.49 2.37 9.63
C LEU A 265 1.84 1.02 9.02
N PHE A 266 1.13 0.66 7.96
CA PHE A 266 1.40 -0.57 7.24
C PHE A 266 2.67 -0.41 6.40
N VAL A 267 3.50 -1.44 6.40
CA VAL A 267 4.77 -1.46 5.69
C VAL A 267 5.00 -2.84 5.08
N LYS A 268 6.06 -2.99 4.29
CA LYS A 268 6.48 -4.32 3.86
C LYS A 268 6.76 -5.20 5.08
N GLY A 269 6.11 -6.35 5.12
CA GLY A 269 6.26 -7.36 6.17
C GLY A 269 5.38 -7.15 7.39
N GLY A 270 4.55 -6.09 7.49
CA GLY A 270 3.66 -5.93 8.63
C GLY A 270 3.12 -4.53 8.85
N ALA A 271 2.93 -4.18 10.11
CA ALA A 271 2.47 -2.87 10.52
C ALA A 271 3.18 -2.41 11.81
N PHE A 272 3.55 -1.15 11.86
CA PHE A 272 3.80 -0.47 13.13
C PHE A 272 2.48 0.03 13.71
N VAL A 273 2.23 -0.27 14.98
CA VAL A 273 1.02 0.16 15.69
C VAL A 273 1.38 0.67 17.07
N GLY A 274 0.78 1.77 17.49
CA GLY A 274 1.00 2.39 18.78
C GLY A 274 0.63 3.87 18.79
N ASN A 275 1.15 4.58 19.77
CA ASN A 275 0.94 6.01 19.90
C ASN A 275 2.25 6.79 19.63
N PRO A 276 2.43 7.39 18.44
CA PRO A 276 3.66 8.13 18.13
C PRO A 276 3.82 9.41 18.96
N LEU A 277 2.80 9.83 19.69
CA LEU A 277 2.81 10.99 20.58
C LEU A 277 3.23 10.63 22.01
N ASP A 278 3.20 9.34 22.36
CA ASP A 278 3.58 8.82 23.69
C ASP A 278 4.38 7.51 23.57
N GLU A 279 5.53 7.61 22.92
CA GLU A 279 6.45 6.48 22.74
C GLU A 279 6.96 5.87 24.06
N ALA A 280 6.93 6.62 25.15
CA ALA A 280 7.41 6.13 26.45
C ALA A 280 6.44 5.14 27.11
N THR A 281 5.14 5.39 26.99
CA THR A 281 4.09 4.56 27.61
C THR A 281 3.55 3.53 26.62
N GLU A 282 3.42 3.90 25.35
CA GLU A 282 2.84 3.07 24.30
C GLU A 282 3.63 3.17 23.00
N PRO A 283 4.80 2.53 22.96
CA PRO A 283 5.68 2.62 21.79
C PRO A 283 5.04 2.03 20.53
N MET A 284 5.45 2.55 19.39
CA MET A 284 5.14 1.97 18.09
C MET A 284 5.78 0.57 18.00
N ARG A 285 4.97 -0.50 18.11
CA ARG A 285 5.40 -1.89 18.01
C ARG A 285 5.19 -2.40 16.59
N PHE A 286 6.06 -3.31 16.15
CA PHE A 286 5.95 -3.94 14.83
C PHE A 286 5.27 -5.29 14.95
N VAL A 287 4.11 -5.44 14.30
CA VAL A 287 3.36 -6.68 14.15
C VAL A 287 3.60 -7.22 12.74
N ARG A 288 4.24 -8.39 12.62
CA ARG A 288 4.50 -9.00 11.30
C ARG A 288 3.20 -9.46 10.66
N LEU A 289 3.03 -9.15 9.36
CA LEU A 289 1.86 -9.51 8.55
C LEU A 289 2.31 -9.82 7.13
N PHE A 290 1.99 -11.02 6.65
CA PHE A 290 2.25 -11.47 5.27
C PHE A 290 3.68 -11.19 4.78
N ASP A 291 4.67 -11.37 5.66
CA ASP A 291 6.07 -11.25 5.33
C ASP A 291 6.58 -12.56 4.71
N PHE A 292 6.84 -12.55 3.44
CA PHE A 292 7.42 -13.68 2.71
C PHE A 292 8.85 -13.37 2.23
N GLY A 293 9.60 -12.69 3.06
CA GLY A 293 11.01 -12.39 2.85
C GLY A 293 11.26 -11.52 1.62
N ASP A 294 12.02 -12.04 0.67
CA ASP A 294 12.42 -11.29 -0.53
C ASP A 294 11.28 -11.19 -1.58
N SER A 295 10.08 -11.72 -1.31
CA SER A 295 8.93 -11.56 -2.20
C SER A 295 8.44 -10.11 -2.24
N GLY A 296 7.68 -9.78 -3.28
CA GLY A 296 7.05 -8.47 -3.40
C GLY A 296 5.68 -8.35 -2.72
N TYR A 297 5.34 -9.28 -1.84
CA TYR A 297 4.03 -9.31 -1.19
C TYR A 297 3.95 -8.26 -0.10
N PHE A 298 3.18 -7.18 -0.30
CA PHE A 298 2.93 -6.16 0.72
C PHE A 298 1.83 -5.16 0.35
N SER A 299 1.58 -4.19 1.23
CA SER A 299 0.49 -3.22 1.16
C SER A 299 0.84 -1.91 0.43
N ARG A 300 1.89 -1.88 -0.40
CA ARG A 300 2.27 -0.66 -1.12
C ARG A 300 1.22 -0.25 -2.16
N ARG A 301 0.98 1.06 -2.27
CA ARG A 301 0.04 1.65 -3.24
C ARG A 301 -1.34 1.00 -3.17
N THR A 302 -1.85 0.87 -1.97
CA THR A 302 -3.22 0.50 -1.65
C THR A 302 -3.73 1.44 -0.54
N VAL A 303 -4.85 1.11 0.07
CA VAL A 303 -5.42 1.91 1.16
C VAL A 303 -5.58 1.08 2.42
N ALA A 304 -5.65 1.76 3.56
CA ALA A 304 -6.16 1.24 4.81
C ALA A 304 -7.25 2.21 5.30
N LYS A 305 -8.42 1.66 5.65
CA LYS A 305 -9.55 2.49 6.06
C LYS A 305 -10.25 1.92 7.29
N PRO A 306 -10.66 2.77 8.23
CA PRO A 306 -11.61 2.36 9.28
C PRO A 306 -12.97 2.05 8.62
N ILE A 307 -13.45 0.82 8.76
CA ILE A 307 -14.75 0.36 8.23
C ILE A 307 -15.39 -0.56 9.27
N GLY A 308 -16.66 -0.36 9.58
CA GLY A 308 -17.43 -1.27 10.45
C GLY A 308 -16.83 -1.48 11.84
N GLY A 309 -16.13 -0.48 12.38
CA GLY A 309 -15.49 -0.56 13.70
C GLY A 309 -14.11 -1.21 13.72
N GLY A 310 -13.57 -1.63 12.57
CA GLY A 310 -12.22 -2.16 12.41
C GLY A 310 -11.41 -1.43 11.36
N VAL A 311 -10.19 -1.86 11.13
CA VAL A 311 -9.32 -1.37 10.05
C VAL A 311 -9.25 -2.41 8.94
N LEU A 312 -9.66 -2.03 7.74
CA LEU A 312 -9.53 -2.85 6.54
C LEU A 312 -8.29 -2.40 5.76
N VAL A 313 -7.45 -3.35 5.34
CA VAL A 313 -6.24 -3.09 4.55
C VAL A 313 -5.98 -4.20 3.55
N ALA A 314 -5.41 -3.86 2.39
CA ALA A 314 -5.03 -4.84 1.38
C ALA A 314 -3.53 -5.18 1.44
N PHE A 315 -3.22 -6.47 1.25
CA PHE A 315 -1.87 -6.97 0.99
C PHE A 315 -1.85 -7.68 -0.37
N ASN A 316 -0.94 -7.27 -1.22
CA ASN A 316 -0.90 -7.71 -2.62
C ASN A 316 0.35 -8.54 -2.91
N ALA A 317 0.19 -9.60 -3.70
CA ALA A 317 1.31 -10.34 -4.29
C ALA A 317 1.89 -9.53 -5.47
N TYR A 318 2.67 -8.50 -5.16
CA TYR A 318 3.22 -7.61 -6.17
C TYR A 318 4.70 -7.36 -5.93
N SER A 319 5.51 -7.54 -6.95
CA SER A 319 6.91 -7.16 -6.93
C SER A 319 7.16 -5.99 -7.89
N GLU A 320 7.64 -4.89 -7.35
CA GLU A 320 8.28 -3.82 -8.13
C GLU A 320 9.79 -4.08 -8.30
N SER A 321 10.25 -5.28 -7.97
CA SER A 321 11.65 -5.62 -8.06
C SER A 321 12.12 -5.56 -9.50
N LEU A 322 12.92 -4.55 -9.80
CA LEU A 322 13.67 -4.42 -11.05
C LEU A 322 15.04 -5.12 -10.95
N VAL A 323 15.18 -6.08 -10.04
CA VAL A 323 16.43 -6.79 -9.83
C VAL A 323 16.84 -7.51 -11.11
N ARG A 324 17.92 -7.05 -11.71
CA ARG A 324 18.63 -7.80 -12.74
C ARG A 324 19.66 -8.65 -12.02
N PRO A 325 19.53 -9.99 -12.06
CA PRO A 325 20.46 -10.85 -11.37
C PRO A 325 21.87 -10.72 -11.98
N THR A 326 22.87 -10.62 -11.12
CA THR A 326 24.28 -10.54 -11.49
C THR A 326 25.03 -11.82 -11.18
N ASN A 327 24.40 -12.74 -10.45
CA ASN A 327 24.95 -14.04 -10.09
C ASN A 327 23.84 -15.10 -9.99
N GLN A 328 24.25 -16.36 -9.89
CA GLN A 328 23.33 -17.51 -9.88
C GLN A 328 22.34 -17.48 -8.69
N PHE A 329 22.77 -16.98 -7.54
CA PHE A 329 21.89 -16.86 -6.37
C PHE A 329 20.80 -15.81 -6.59
N GLU A 330 21.18 -14.63 -7.07
CA GLU A 330 20.22 -13.57 -7.41
C GLU A 330 19.25 -14.01 -8.51
N GLU A 331 19.70 -14.79 -9.49
CA GLU A 331 18.83 -15.38 -10.50
C GLU A 331 17.81 -16.35 -9.89
N MET A 332 18.23 -17.17 -8.94
CA MET A 332 17.34 -18.08 -8.22
C MET A 332 16.30 -17.32 -7.40
N VAL A 333 16.71 -16.25 -6.70
CA VAL A 333 15.81 -15.36 -5.97
C VAL A 333 14.83 -14.67 -6.92
N ALA A 334 15.32 -14.10 -8.02
CA ALA A 334 14.47 -13.44 -9.02
C ALA A 334 13.44 -14.39 -9.62
N ARG A 335 13.80 -15.63 -9.93
CA ARG A 335 12.84 -16.66 -10.38
C ARG A 335 11.80 -17.00 -9.30
N ALA A 336 12.22 -17.07 -8.04
CA ALA A 336 11.31 -17.34 -6.93
C ALA A 336 10.36 -16.17 -6.65
N THR A 337 10.83 -14.94 -6.77
CA THR A 337 9.97 -13.74 -6.62
C THR A 337 8.94 -13.61 -7.74
N ASN A 338 9.19 -14.22 -8.91
CA ASN A 338 8.20 -14.32 -9.99
C ASN A 338 7.10 -15.36 -9.69
N THR A 339 7.28 -16.19 -8.67
CA THR A 339 6.25 -17.13 -8.25
C THR A 339 5.23 -16.39 -7.40
N ILE A 340 3.97 -16.48 -7.77
CA ILE A 340 2.88 -15.94 -6.94
C ILE A 340 2.83 -16.76 -5.65
N VAL A 341 3.14 -16.11 -4.53
CA VAL A 341 3.16 -16.76 -3.20
C VAL A 341 1.74 -17.08 -2.73
N GLY A 342 0.78 -16.22 -3.05
CA GLY A 342 -0.62 -16.35 -2.67
C GLY A 342 -1.50 -15.30 -3.37
N PRO A 343 -2.80 -15.28 -3.11
CA PRO A 343 -3.69 -14.24 -3.64
C PRO A 343 -3.42 -12.90 -2.99
N SER A 344 -3.91 -11.81 -3.56
CA SER A 344 -4.09 -10.56 -2.82
C SER A 344 -5.17 -10.77 -1.77
N VAL A 345 -4.95 -10.24 -0.55
CA VAL A 345 -5.91 -10.40 0.55
C VAL A 345 -6.37 -9.07 1.10
N LEU A 346 -7.62 -9.03 1.55
CA LEU A 346 -8.13 -8.02 2.47
C LEU A 346 -8.01 -8.56 3.89
N LEU A 347 -7.31 -7.82 4.73
CA LEU A 347 -7.15 -8.07 6.15
C LEU A 347 -8.04 -7.11 6.93
N TYR A 348 -8.85 -7.62 7.83
CA TYR A 348 -9.68 -6.83 8.74
C TYR A 348 -9.18 -6.99 10.17
N ILE A 349 -8.84 -5.86 10.78
CA ILE A 349 -8.25 -5.81 12.12
C ILE A 349 -9.25 -5.20 13.09
N THR A 350 -9.64 -5.99 14.07
CA THR A 350 -10.45 -5.60 15.23
C THR A 350 -9.72 -6.09 16.47
N PRO A 351 -8.82 -5.29 17.05
CA PRO A 351 -7.96 -5.76 18.16
C PRO A 351 -8.72 -6.50 19.26
N PRO A 352 -8.21 -7.63 19.78
CA PRO A 352 -6.89 -8.21 19.46
C PRO A 352 -6.87 -9.08 18.19
N THR A 353 -7.96 -9.19 17.46
CA THR A 353 -8.11 -10.11 16.33
C THR A 353 -7.76 -9.44 15.01
N ALA A 354 -7.07 -10.19 14.15
CA ALA A 354 -6.93 -9.88 12.73
C ALA A 354 -7.40 -11.10 11.91
N ARG A 355 -8.13 -10.88 10.81
CA ARG A 355 -8.63 -11.97 9.97
C ARG A 355 -8.64 -11.60 8.50
N ILE A 356 -8.37 -12.58 7.65
CA ILE A 356 -8.52 -12.45 6.21
C ILE A 356 -10.02 -12.47 5.88
N VAL A 357 -10.51 -11.43 5.22
CA VAL A 357 -11.93 -11.32 4.85
C VAL A 357 -12.17 -11.38 3.34
N GLY A 358 -11.12 -11.25 2.53
CA GLY A 358 -11.20 -11.37 1.09
C GLY A 358 -9.90 -11.93 0.50
N ALA A 359 -10.01 -12.65 -0.64
CA ALA A 359 -8.87 -13.18 -1.39
C ALA A 359 -9.14 -13.06 -2.90
N PHE A 360 -8.24 -12.42 -3.63
CA PHE A 360 -8.44 -12.01 -5.02
C PHE A 360 -7.23 -12.33 -5.89
N GLY A 361 -7.49 -12.70 -7.15
CA GLY A 361 -6.44 -12.93 -8.14
C GLY A 361 -5.81 -11.66 -8.71
N ALA A 362 -6.40 -10.50 -8.44
CA ALA A 362 -5.92 -9.20 -8.89
C ALA A 362 -5.31 -8.40 -7.75
N ARG A 363 -4.44 -7.46 -8.06
CA ARG A 363 -3.97 -6.46 -7.11
C ARG A 363 -5.11 -5.51 -6.74
N ILE A 364 -5.26 -5.25 -5.46
CA ILE A 364 -6.17 -4.26 -4.91
C ILE A 364 -5.42 -2.93 -4.83
N THR A 365 -5.85 -1.94 -5.58
CA THR A 365 -5.18 -0.63 -5.66
C THR A 365 -5.90 0.44 -4.85
N SER A 366 -7.22 0.31 -4.69
CA SER A 366 -8.05 1.17 -3.85
C SER A 366 -9.32 0.44 -3.44
N PHE A 367 -9.99 0.90 -2.41
CA PHE A 367 -11.36 0.50 -2.09
C PHE A 367 -12.09 1.59 -1.32
N GLU A 368 -13.43 1.57 -1.40
CA GLU A 368 -14.29 2.53 -0.72
C GLU A 368 -15.66 1.90 -0.41
N SER A 369 -16.26 2.34 0.70
CA SER A 369 -17.62 1.96 1.05
C SER A 369 -18.62 2.87 0.34
N VAL A 370 -19.60 2.27 -0.35
CA VAL A 370 -20.69 2.94 -1.02
C VAL A 370 -21.99 2.33 -0.51
N GLY A 371 -22.59 2.93 0.52
CA GLY A 371 -23.68 2.33 1.27
C GLY A 371 -23.23 1.05 2.00
N ASP A 372 -23.92 -0.05 1.75
CA ASP A 372 -23.60 -1.40 2.29
C ASP A 372 -22.62 -2.19 1.41
N ARG A 373 -22.11 -1.59 0.35
CA ARG A 373 -21.17 -2.21 -0.60
C ARG A 373 -19.75 -1.71 -0.40
N LEU A 374 -18.81 -2.61 -0.57
CA LEU A 374 -17.38 -2.30 -0.74
C LEU A 374 -17.07 -2.34 -2.23
N VAL A 375 -16.67 -1.20 -2.78
CA VAL A 375 -16.17 -1.09 -4.15
C VAL A 375 -14.66 -1.20 -4.11
N ILE A 376 -14.10 -2.19 -4.81
CA ILE A 376 -12.67 -2.48 -4.83
C ILE A 376 -12.16 -2.23 -6.25
N GLY A 377 -11.21 -1.32 -6.38
CA GLY A 377 -10.48 -1.05 -7.62
C GLY A 377 -9.26 -1.96 -7.74
N THR A 378 -9.07 -2.54 -8.91
CA THR A 378 -8.04 -3.56 -9.14
C THR A 378 -7.17 -3.29 -10.36
N ASN A 379 -6.06 -4.05 -10.44
CA ASN A 379 -5.23 -4.18 -11.62
C ASN A 379 -4.65 -5.61 -11.70
N THR A 380 -4.94 -6.33 -12.78
CA THR A 380 -4.51 -7.73 -12.93
C THR A 380 -3.01 -7.91 -13.13
N MET A 381 -2.33 -6.94 -13.74
CA MET A 381 -0.88 -6.99 -13.98
C MET A 381 -0.05 -7.04 -12.69
N SER A 382 -0.60 -6.57 -11.61
CA SER A 382 0.15 -6.29 -10.39
C SER A 382 0.48 -7.50 -9.54
N ASN A 383 -0.10 -8.65 -9.84
CA ASN A 383 0.23 -9.91 -9.16
C ASN A 383 1.34 -10.69 -9.86
N THR A 384 2.01 -10.08 -10.84
CA THR A 384 3.18 -10.66 -11.52
C THR A 384 4.43 -9.88 -11.20
N SER A 385 5.58 -10.54 -11.19
CA SER A 385 6.86 -9.87 -11.03
C SER A 385 7.23 -9.10 -12.31
N ARG A 386 7.66 -7.86 -12.15
CA ARG A 386 8.17 -7.05 -13.26
C ARG A 386 9.47 -7.58 -13.88
N TYR A 387 10.17 -8.50 -13.23
CA TYR A 387 11.40 -9.04 -13.77
C TYR A 387 11.23 -9.67 -15.15
N ASN A 388 10.06 -10.29 -15.41
CA ASN A 388 9.70 -10.87 -16.70
C ASN A 388 8.51 -10.16 -17.35
N ALA A 389 8.00 -9.08 -16.76
CA ALA A 389 6.93 -8.31 -17.38
C ALA A 389 7.47 -7.64 -18.64
N LEU A 390 6.89 -7.94 -19.78
CA LEU A 390 7.11 -7.16 -20.96
C LEU A 390 6.55 -5.76 -20.70
N PRO A 391 7.14 -4.69 -21.24
CA PRO A 391 6.58 -3.33 -21.18
C PRO A 391 5.13 -3.25 -21.68
N LEU A 392 4.69 -4.28 -22.39
CA LEU A 392 3.37 -4.44 -22.99
C LEU A 392 2.38 -5.20 -22.09
N ASP A 393 2.81 -5.73 -20.95
CA ASP A 393 1.92 -6.36 -19.97
C ASP A 393 1.07 -5.29 -19.27
N ILE A 394 -0.01 -4.96 -19.91
CA ILE A 394 -0.95 -3.95 -19.48
C ILE A 394 -2.14 -4.66 -18.87
N GLY A 395 -2.26 -4.59 -17.54
CA GLY A 395 -3.30 -5.27 -16.83
C GLY A 395 -4.69 -4.66 -17.02
N TYR A 396 -5.69 -5.51 -16.98
CA TYR A 396 -7.08 -5.10 -16.87
C TYR A 396 -7.32 -4.42 -15.53
N ARG A 397 -8.11 -3.35 -15.55
CA ARG A 397 -8.56 -2.60 -14.38
C ARG A 397 -10.05 -2.81 -14.25
N SER A 398 -10.45 -3.45 -13.19
CA SER A 398 -11.85 -3.78 -12.94
C SER A 398 -12.28 -3.40 -11.54
N PHE A 399 -13.59 -3.29 -11.37
CA PHE A 399 -14.21 -3.14 -10.07
C PHE A 399 -14.74 -4.49 -9.59
N ILE A 400 -14.48 -4.79 -8.32
CA ILE A 400 -15.13 -5.86 -7.60
C ILE A 400 -16.07 -5.19 -6.59
N ILE A 401 -17.34 -5.61 -6.55
CA ILE A 401 -18.33 -5.04 -5.65
C ILE A 401 -18.82 -6.15 -4.72
N GLU A 402 -18.52 -5.99 -3.43
CA GLU A 402 -18.86 -6.96 -2.40
C GLU A 402 -19.83 -6.35 -1.37
N SER A 403 -20.63 -7.18 -0.71
CA SER A 403 -21.36 -6.75 0.47
C SER A 403 -20.42 -6.67 1.66
N VAL A 404 -20.38 -5.55 2.36
CA VAL A 404 -19.54 -5.39 3.56
C VAL A 404 -19.89 -6.42 4.62
N SER A 405 -21.16 -6.68 4.86
CA SER A 405 -21.60 -7.69 5.84
C SER A 405 -21.14 -9.09 5.46
N GLN A 406 -21.36 -9.51 4.21
CA GLN A 406 -20.93 -10.84 3.73
C GLN A 406 -19.41 -11.02 3.79
N LEU A 407 -18.66 -9.98 3.41
CA LEU A 407 -17.19 -10.01 3.48
C LEU A 407 -16.70 -10.22 4.93
N LEU A 408 -17.40 -9.65 5.91
CA LEU A 408 -17.03 -9.76 7.32
C LEU A 408 -17.54 -11.03 8.03
N GLU A 409 -18.42 -11.83 7.42
CA GLU A 409 -19.02 -13.01 8.06
C GLU A 409 -18.03 -14.18 8.21
N SER A 410 -17.29 -14.49 7.14
CA SER A 410 -16.40 -15.65 7.17
C SER A 410 -15.20 -15.51 6.24
N PRO A 411 -14.03 -16.05 6.65
CA PRO A 411 -12.82 -15.96 5.84
C PRO A 411 -12.93 -16.84 4.58
N PRO A 412 -12.32 -16.42 3.45
CA PRO A 412 -12.13 -17.28 2.29
C PRO A 412 -11.08 -18.36 2.58
N SER A 413 -11.19 -19.54 1.96
CA SER A 413 -10.07 -20.49 1.96
C SER A 413 -8.89 -19.90 1.17
N VAL A 414 -7.71 -19.92 1.78
CA VAL A 414 -6.49 -19.31 1.21
C VAL A 414 -5.31 -20.26 1.32
N ARG A 415 -4.48 -20.26 0.28
CA ARG A 415 -3.20 -20.99 0.27
C ARG A 415 -2.06 -20.06 -0.06
N PHE A 416 -1.02 -20.10 0.78
CA PHE A 416 0.28 -19.51 0.49
C PHE A 416 1.28 -20.61 0.19
N SER A 417 2.08 -20.44 -0.87
CA SER A 417 3.14 -21.37 -1.27
C SER A 417 4.47 -20.64 -1.33
N VAL A 418 5.29 -20.81 -0.30
CA VAL A 418 6.50 -20.04 -0.06
C VAL A 418 7.73 -20.87 -0.39
N PRO A 419 8.53 -20.49 -1.42
CA PRO A 419 9.83 -21.10 -1.69
C PRO A 419 10.83 -20.78 -0.57
N GLY A 420 11.58 -21.78 -0.10
CA GLY A 420 12.59 -21.62 0.95
C GLY A 420 13.67 -20.58 0.64
N VAL A 421 13.99 -20.39 -0.65
CA VAL A 421 14.95 -19.37 -1.10
C VAL A 421 14.53 -17.94 -0.76
N LEU A 422 13.23 -17.67 -0.64
CA LEU A 422 12.72 -16.34 -0.29
C LEU A 422 12.88 -16.03 1.21
N VAL A 423 12.77 -17.03 2.06
CA VAL A 423 12.70 -16.87 3.52
C VAL A 423 13.99 -17.34 4.23
N ARG A 424 14.66 -18.34 3.68
CA ARG A 424 15.93 -18.88 4.21
C ARG A 424 15.81 -19.32 5.68
N ASP A 425 16.60 -18.70 6.56
CA ASP A 425 16.64 -18.83 8.03
C ASP A 425 16.03 -17.59 8.74
N LYS A 426 15.32 -16.74 7.99
CA LYS A 426 14.67 -15.55 8.55
C LYS A 426 13.26 -15.88 9.04
N VAL A 427 12.77 -15.08 9.98
CA VAL A 427 11.35 -15.13 10.37
C VAL A 427 10.50 -14.61 9.22
N PHE A 428 9.41 -15.32 8.91
CA PHE A 428 8.46 -15.01 7.84
C PHE A 428 7.04 -15.38 8.26
N GLY A 429 6.04 -14.97 7.49
CA GLY A 429 4.64 -15.30 7.75
C GLY A 429 3.85 -14.11 8.24
N GLY A 430 3.43 -14.11 9.50
CA GLY A 430 2.44 -13.13 9.99
C GLY A 430 1.05 -13.46 9.45
N ILE A 431 0.65 -14.73 9.55
CA ILE A 431 -0.57 -15.27 8.95
C ILE A 431 -1.67 -15.33 10.00
N PRO A 432 -2.77 -14.58 9.84
CA PRO A 432 -3.93 -14.70 10.73
C PRO A 432 -4.63 -16.04 10.56
N THR A 433 -4.95 -16.70 11.69
CA THR A 433 -5.67 -17.99 11.73
C THR A 433 -7.13 -17.83 12.12
N SER A 434 -7.55 -16.63 12.49
CA SER A 434 -8.90 -16.37 12.98
C SER A 434 -9.99 -16.73 11.96
N GLY A 435 -10.94 -17.56 12.40
CA GLY A 435 -12.08 -18.02 11.61
C GLY A 435 -11.81 -19.25 10.75
N TYR A 436 -10.60 -19.82 10.77
CA TYR A 436 -10.28 -21.07 10.07
C TYR A 436 -10.42 -22.28 11.00
N ARG A 437 -11.01 -23.38 10.48
CA ARG A 437 -11.25 -24.61 11.26
C ARG A 437 -10.09 -25.59 11.20
N SER A 438 -9.41 -25.64 10.08
CA SER A 438 -8.34 -26.62 9.82
C SER A 438 -7.13 -25.97 9.16
N PRO A 439 -6.55 -24.92 9.78
CA PRO A 439 -5.32 -24.34 9.28
C PRO A 439 -4.18 -25.34 9.46
N ARG A 440 -3.34 -25.47 8.44
CA ARG A 440 -2.22 -26.42 8.48
C ARG A 440 -1.01 -25.92 7.71
N LEU A 441 0.15 -26.39 8.12
CA LEU A 441 1.40 -26.15 7.46
C LEU A 441 1.93 -27.45 6.85
N VAL A 442 2.30 -27.41 5.57
CA VAL A 442 2.96 -28.52 4.88
C VAL A 442 4.35 -28.08 4.44
N ILE A 443 5.39 -28.68 5.01
CA ILE A 443 6.77 -28.37 4.71
C ILE A 443 7.39 -29.54 3.96
N ARG A 444 7.87 -29.27 2.75
CA ARG A 444 8.76 -30.19 2.04
C ARG A 444 10.18 -29.72 2.24
N SER A 445 10.95 -30.42 3.08
CA SER A 445 12.33 -30.09 3.41
C SER A 445 13.30 -31.01 2.69
N GLY A 446 14.43 -30.48 2.25
CA GLY A 446 15.52 -31.26 1.68
C GLY A 446 16.39 -31.97 2.73
N ARG A 447 16.22 -31.65 4.02
CA ARG A 447 17.01 -32.15 5.15
C ARG A 447 16.21 -32.12 6.44
N SER A 448 16.70 -32.78 7.48
CA SER A 448 16.20 -32.59 8.84
C SER A 448 16.54 -31.18 9.31
N ASN A 449 15.61 -30.53 10.02
CA ASN A 449 15.72 -29.16 10.50
C ASN A 449 14.83 -28.96 11.72
N ARG A 450 14.94 -27.81 12.36
CA ARG A 450 14.02 -27.37 13.39
C ARG A 450 13.17 -26.24 12.82
N PHE A 451 11.89 -26.25 13.14
CA PHE A 451 10.91 -25.28 12.65
C PHE A 451 10.24 -24.57 13.82
N HIS A 452 10.32 -23.26 13.84
CA HIS A 452 9.76 -22.40 14.89
C HIS A 452 8.45 -21.80 14.43
N VAL A 453 7.51 -21.75 15.35
CA VAL A 453 6.20 -21.08 15.21
C VAL A 453 6.12 -20.01 16.28
N TYR A 454 5.95 -18.76 15.89
CA TYR A 454 5.76 -17.63 16.77
C TYR A 454 4.28 -17.25 16.74
N GLU A 455 3.63 -17.29 17.92
CA GLU A 455 2.23 -16.96 18.09
C GLU A 455 2.09 -15.61 18.79
N TYR A 456 1.28 -14.73 18.22
CA TYR A 456 0.93 -13.43 18.76
C TYR A 456 -0.45 -13.00 18.26
N ASP A 457 -0.94 -11.85 18.71
CA ASP A 457 -2.19 -11.25 18.26
C ASP A 457 -2.03 -9.77 17.95
N PHE A 458 -3.12 -9.09 17.70
CA PHE A 458 -3.15 -7.65 17.43
C PHE A 458 -3.60 -6.84 18.64
N SER A 459 -3.19 -7.24 19.85
CA SER A 459 -3.47 -6.51 21.08
C SER A 459 -2.93 -5.08 21.04
N LEU A 460 -3.59 -4.19 21.76
CA LEU A 460 -3.18 -2.80 21.94
C LEU A 460 -3.01 -2.50 23.43
N PRO A 461 -1.78 -2.31 23.91
CA PRO A 461 -0.49 -2.41 23.20
C PRO A 461 -0.14 -3.83 22.75
N ALA A 462 0.62 -3.96 21.64
CA ALA A 462 1.04 -5.25 21.12
C ALA A 462 2.00 -5.97 22.08
N GLN A 463 1.76 -7.26 22.30
CA GLN A 463 2.53 -8.12 23.20
C GLN A 463 3.60 -8.91 22.45
N ASP A 464 4.61 -9.39 23.18
CA ASP A 464 5.64 -10.27 22.63
C ASP A 464 5.06 -11.64 22.28
N ALA A 465 5.60 -12.25 21.22
CA ALA A 465 5.17 -13.55 20.74
C ALA A 465 5.56 -14.69 21.68
N TYR A 466 4.72 -15.71 21.74
CA TYR A 466 5.06 -17.02 22.29
C TYR A 466 5.68 -17.89 21.21
N GLU A 467 6.71 -18.69 21.54
CA GLU A 467 7.44 -19.53 20.58
C GLU A 467 7.22 -21.03 20.87
N GLU A 468 6.83 -21.77 19.85
CA GLU A 468 6.85 -23.24 19.82
C GLU A 468 7.83 -23.76 18.78
N THR A 469 8.39 -24.97 19.01
CA THR A 469 9.40 -25.57 18.13
C THR A 469 9.01 -26.98 17.74
N TYR A 470 9.22 -27.32 16.47
CA TYR A 470 8.92 -28.60 15.87
C TYR A 470 10.17 -29.18 15.17
N ASP A 471 10.51 -30.44 15.45
CA ASP A 471 11.51 -31.15 14.66
C ASP A 471 10.89 -31.61 13.35
N ILE A 472 11.51 -31.26 12.22
CA ILE A 472 11.11 -31.70 10.88
C ILE A 472 12.18 -32.59 10.25
N THR A 473 11.74 -33.58 9.50
CA THR A 473 12.62 -34.52 8.79
C THR A 473 12.74 -34.15 7.31
N SER A 474 13.73 -34.73 6.62
CA SER A 474 13.77 -34.65 5.16
C SER A 474 12.53 -35.28 4.56
N GLY A 475 11.93 -34.62 3.57
CA GLY A 475 10.70 -35.03 2.94
C GLY A 475 9.49 -34.17 3.36
N LYS A 476 8.31 -34.77 3.45
CA LYS A 476 7.04 -34.09 3.75
C LYS A 476 6.76 -34.12 5.25
N ASN A 477 6.62 -32.95 5.83
CA ASN A 477 6.15 -32.74 7.21
C ASN A 477 4.81 -32.00 7.18
N VAL A 478 3.93 -32.29 8.14
CA VAL A 478 2.63 -31.63 8.29
C VAL A 478 2.50 -31.20 9.75
N ILE A 479 2.25 -29.93 9.98
CA ILE A 479 1.98 -29.37 11.30
C ILE A 479 0.53 -28.88 11.29
N ASP A 480 -0.24 -29.36 12.25
CA ASP A 480 -1.60 -28.88 12.51
C ASP A 480 -1.52 -27.53 13.24
N LEU A 481 -2.18 -26.53 12.71
CA LEU A 481 -2.26 -25.19 13.28
C LEU A 481 -3.58 -24.89 13.97
N SER A 482 -4.47 -25.88 14.11
CA SER A 482 -5.81 -25.70 14.72
C SER A 482 -5.75 -25.28 16.19
N GLY A 483 -4.65 -25.60 16.90
CA GLY A 483 -4.40 -25.17 18.26
C GLY A 483 -4.18 -23.66 18.41
N PHE A 484 -3.82 -22.96 17.34
CA PHE A 484 -3.52 -21.52 17.32
C PHE A 484 -4.73 -20.69 16.81
N GLY A 485 -5.93 -21.00 17.31
CA GLY A 485 -7.14 -20.26 16.91
C GLY A 485 -7.10 -18.78 17.31
N ASN A 486 -7.51 -17.88 16.42
CA ASN A 486 -7.55 -16.43 16.63
C ASN A 486 -6.18 -15.71 16.77
N SER A 487 -5.10 -16.38 16.45
CA SER A 487 -3.73 -15.84 16.51
C SER A 487 -3.21 -15.39 15.16
N ILE A 488 -2.07 -14.76 15.16
CA ILE A 488 -1.23 -14.47 13.99
C ILE A 488 0.03 -15.31 14.15
N LEU A 489 0.42 -16.03 13.10
CA LEU A 489 1.55 -16.96 13.14
C LEU A 489 2.68 -16.53 12.23
N SER A 490 3.88 -16.43 12.79
CA SER A 490 5.13 -16.34 12.04
C SER A 490 5.95 -17.62 12.19
N PHE A 491 6.86 -17.84 11.27
CA PHE A 491 7.60 -19.09 11.12
C PHE A 491 9.06 -18.85 10.86
N LYS A 492 9.91 -19.83 11.22
CA LYS A 492 11.34 -19.80 10.91
C LYS A 492 11.89 -21.20 10.74
N LEU A 493 12.85 -21.39 9.83
CA LEU A 493 13.73 -22.54 9.77
C LEU A 493 15.03 -22.20 10.52
N ASP A 494 15.52 -23.08 11.41
CA ASP A 494 16.80 -22.86 12.09
C ASP A 494 17.92 -22.69 11.08
N ASP A 495 17.99 -23.63 10.16
CA ASP A 495 18.94 -23.59 9.06
C ASP A 495 18.26 -23.29 7.73
N ALA A 496 18.88 -22.44 6.93
CA ALA A 496 18.37 -22.11 5.59
C ALA A 496 18.27 -23.36 4.71
N ASP A 497 17.05 -23.68 4.25
CA ASP A 497 16.82 -24.72 3.24
C ASP A 497 16.28 -24.08 1.96
N LEU A 498 17.17 -23.76 1.03
CA LEU A 498 16.84 -23.09 -0.23
C LEU A 498 15.92 -23.92 -1.14
N ARG A 499 15.84 -25.24 -0.92
CA ARG A 499 14.98 -26.16 -1.67
C ARG A 499 13.67 -26.43 -0.98
N ALA A 500 13.50 -25.95 0.26
CA ALA A 500 12.24 -26.13 0.97
C ALA A 500 11.07 -25.50 0.19
N ARG A 501 9.92 -26.11 0.33
CA ARG A 501 8.64 -25.57 -0.08
C ARG A 501 7.67 -25.60 1.09
N ILE A 502 7.23 -24.45 1.49
CA ILE A 502 6.36 -24.27 2.65
C ILE A 502 4.98 -23.86 2.14
N ILE A 503 3.99 -24.66 2.48
CA ILE A 503 2.60 -24.40 2.08
C ILE A 503 1.80 -24.15 3.34
N ILE A 504 1.15 -22.99 3.41
CA ILE A 504 0.25 -22.60 4.48
C ILE A 504 -1.16 -22.70 3.91
N ASP A 505 -1.91 -23.70 4.37
CA ASP A 505 -3.30 -23.94 3.98
C ASP A 505 -4.24 -23.43 5.06
N LEU A 506 -5.05 -22.45 4.73
CA LEU A 506 -6.09 -21.91 5.58
C LEU A 506 -7.45 -22.38 5.01
N LEU A 507 -7.98 -23.44 5.58
CA LEU A 507 -9.25 -24.02 5.16
C LEU A 507 -10.38 -23.58 6.09
N ARG A 508 -11.48 -23.21 5.46
CA ARG A 508 -12.71 -22.80 6.15
C ARG A 508 -13.39 -23.92 6.91
#